data_7469bab4b17aa91d011f235a661b9892
#
_entry.id   7469bab4b17aa91d011f235a661b9892
#
_cell.length_a   1.000
_cell.length_b   1.000
_cell.length_c   1.000
_cell.angle_alpha   90.00
_cell.angle_beta   90.00
_cell.angle_gamma   90.00
#
_symmetry.space_group_name_H-M   'P 1'
#
loop_
_entity.id
_entity.type
_entity.pdbx_description
1 polymer ?
#
loop_
_entity_poly.entity_id
_entity_poly.type
_entity_poly.pdbx_seq_one_letter_code
_entity_poly.pdbx_strand_id
1 'polypeptide(L)'
;LAAEGQVELTTTPYYHPIMPLLMMDGWTMEDGIRVNKEAWPADVQNHLVTGMDLFETELGFRPVGMWPSEQAVSPAMVEPVTDVGIQWMVSDEEILKQSTDTSGQYVDVEDAANLATPWKATGAEGGEIAVIFRDRVISDRIAFQYGTMTPEAAVSDFISYLDNVRQQLLDAGEDPSQHLLTVALDGENWMFMS
;
A
#
# COMPACT_ATOMS: atom_id res chain seq x y z
N LEU A 1 -15.55 7.70 16.26
CA LEU A 1 -14.94 6.51 15.65
C LEU A 1 -13.40 6.61 15.67
N ALA A 2 -12.77 7.67 15.11
CA ALA A 2 -11.32 7.83 15.14
C ALA A 2 -10.79 8.00 16.58
N ALA A 3 -11.41 8.88 17.39
CA ALA A 3 -11.03 9.08 18.79
C ALA A 3 -11.23 7.84 19.68
N GLU A 4 -12.01 6.88 19.23
CA GLU A 4 -12.30 5.61 19.92
C GLU A 4 -11.43 4.45 19.41
N GLY A 5 -10.54 4.72 18.45
CA GLY A 5 -9.65 3.70 17.84
C GLY A 5 -10.35 2.68 16.94
N GLN A 6 -11.58 2.98 16.49
CA GLN A 6 -12.31 2.10 15.56
C GLN A 6 -11.94 2.33 14.10
N VAL A 7 -11.43 3.52 13.79
CA VAL A 7 -11.00 3.94 12.45
C VAL A 7 -9.71 4.71 12.59
N GLU A 8 -8.72 4.41 11.79
CA GLU A 8 -7.53 5.23 11.60
C GLU A 8 -7.67 6.03 10.32
N LEU A 9 -7.40 7.33 10.39
CA LEU A 9 -7.41 8.21 9.24
C LEU A 9 -5.97 8.35 8.72
N THR A 10 -5.77 8.05 7.45
CA THR A 10 -4.47 8.12 6.78
C THR A 10 -4.39 9.34 5.87
N THR A 11 -3.19 9.83 5.62
CA THR A 11 -2.94 10.91 4.67
C THR A 11 -2.54 10.38 3.29
N THR A 12 -2.47 11.27 2.33
CA THR A 12 -1.85 11.08 1.01
C THR A 12 -0.96 12.29 0.71
N PRO A 13 0.01 12.21 -0.20
CA PRO A 13 0.77 13.38 -0.61
C PRO A 13 -0.14 14.47 -1.16
N TYR A 14 0.14 15.74 -0.81
CA TYR A 14 -0.63 16.88 -1.32
C TYR A 14 -0.56 16.92 -2.85
N TYR A 15 -1.66 17.17 -3.55
CA TYR A 15 -1.81 17.04 -5.01
C TYR A 15 -1.57 15.64 -5.59
N HIS A 16 -1.47 14.62 -4.76
CA HIS A 16 -1.42 13.20 -5.17
C HIS A 16 -0.37 12.85 -6.25
N PRO A 17 0.91 13.34 -6.16
CA PRO A 17 1.92 12.93 -7.12
C PRO A 17 2.39 11.50 -6.88
N ILE A 18 2.74 10.79 -7.95
CA ILE A 18 3.44 9.49 -7.85
C ILE A 18 4.89 9.78 -7.45
N MET A 19 5.15 9.77 -6.14
CA MET A 19 6.43 10.21 -5.57
C MET A 19 7.65 9.45 -6.10
N PRO A 20 7.63 8.11 -6.35
CA PRO A 20 8.75 7.44 -6.97
C PRO A 20 9.19 8.05 -8.30
N LEU A 21 8.24 8.54 -9.10
CA LEU A 21 8.56 9.23 -10.36
C LEU A 21 9.24 10.58 -10.14
N LEU A 22 8.97 11.26 -9.03
CA LEU A 22 9.66 12.51 -8.68
C LEU A 22 11.06 12.26 -8.12
N MET A 23 11.28 11.13 -7.45
CA MET A 23 12.57 10.79 -6.84
C MET A 23 13.60 10.26 -7.82
N MET A 24 13.21 9.77 -9.01
CA MET A 24 14.13 9.19 -9.98
C MET A 24 14.65 10.22 -10.99
N ASP A 25 15.88 10.04 -11.46
CA ASP A 25 16.53 10.84 -12.49
C ASP A 25 16.29 10.32 -13.93
N GLY A 26 15.27 9.48 -14.09
CA GLY A 26 14.87 8.85 -15.34
C GLY A 26 14.78 7.33 -15.21
N TRP A 27 14.43 6.68 -16.30
CA TRP A 27 14.27 5.23 -16.36
C TRP A 27 14.70 4.68 -17.73
N THR A 28 14.92 3.38 -17.82
CA THR A 28 15.18 2.70 -19.10
C THR A 28 13.91 1.96 -19.51
N MET A 29 13.45 2.21 -20.72
CA MET A 29 12.30 1.52 -21.31
C MET A 29 12.66 0.07 -21.70
N GLU A 30 11.66 -0.76 -21.95
CA GLU A 30 11.86 -2.18 -22.34
C GLU A 30 12.70 -2.35 -23.61
N ASP A 31 12.61 -1.40 -24.56
CA ASP A 31 13.40 -1.35 -25.79
C ASP A 31 14.85 -0.86 -25.58
N GLY A 32 15.24 -0.60 -24.34
CA GLY A 32 16.57 -0.13 -23.96
C GLY A 32 16.80 1.37 -24.07
N ILE A 33 15.81 2.15 -24.46
CA ILE A 33 15.91 3.61 -24.54
C ILE A 33 15.92 4.20 -23.11
N ARG A 34 16.96 4.99 -22.80
CA ARG A 34 17.04 5.74 -21.55
C ARG A 34 16.24 7.04 -21.67
N VAL A 35 15.22 7.20 -20.83
CA VAL A 35 14.53 8.45 -20.62
C VAL A 35 15.20 9.19 -19.46
N ASN A 36 15.81 10.32 -19.73
CA ASN A 36 16.43 11.15 -18.71
C ASN A 36 15.43 12.22 -18.27
N LYS A 37 15.34 12.45 -16.97
CA LYS A 37 14.64 13.58 -16.36
C LYS A 37 15.37 13.99 -15.09
N GLU A 38 15.15 15.20 -14.65
CA GLU A 38 15.63 15.68 -13.37
C GLU A 38 14.78 15.08 -12.23
N ALA A 39 15.42 14.67 -11.14
CA ALA A 39 14.74 14.30 -9.91
C ALA A 39 14.35 15.56 -9.13
N TRP A 40 13.18 15.51 -8.47
CA TRP A 40 12.65 16.63 -7.68
C TRP A 40 12.33 16.21 -6.22
N PRO A 41 13.34 15.81 -5.43
CA PRO A 41 13.13 15.37 -4.05
C PRO A 41 12.57 16.48 -3.15
N ALA A 42 12.90 17.75 -3.43
CA ALA A 42 12.33 18.88 -2.70
C ALA A 42 10.81 19.01 -2.89
N ASP A 43 10.30 18.67 -4.08
CA ASP A 43 8.85 18.67 -4.33
C ASP A 43 8.17 17.55 -3.57
N VAL A 44 8.79 16.36 -3.49
CA VAL A 44 8.29 15.25 -2.65
C VAL A 44 8.16 15.70 -1.20
N GLN A 45 9.21 16.31 -0.64
CA GLN A 45 9.17 16.83 0.73
C GLN A 45 8.08 17.87 0.92
N ASN A 46 7.92 18.80 -0.04
CA ASN A 46 6.86 19.82 0.02
C ASN A 46 5.46 19.20 -0.01
N HIS A 47 5.21 18.19 -0.85
CA HIS A 47 3.94 17.49 -0.89
C HIS A 47 3.63 16.76 0.43
N LEU A 48 4.63 16.13 1.02
CA LEU A 48 4.47 15.44 2.30
C LEU A 48 4.18 16.43 3.44
N VAL A 49 5.00 17.46 3.61
CA VAL A 49 4.82 18.49 4.66
C VAL A 49 3.47 19.18 4.51
N THR A 50 3.13 19.64 3.30
CA THR A 50 1.86 20.34 3.05
C THR A 50 0.66 19.42 3.32
N GLY A 51 0.73 18.15 2.92
CA GLY A 51 -0.33 17.17 3.19
C GLY A 51 -0.52 16.93 4.69
N MET A 52 0.57 16.79 5.44
CA MET A 52 0.53 16.61 6.88
C MET A 52 -0.02 17.83 7.62
N ASP A 53 0.39 19.03 7.22
CA ASP A 53 -0.05 20.29 7.84
C ASP A 53 -1.53 20.57 7.54
N LEU A 54 -2.00 20.27 6.32
CA LEU A 54 -3.42 20.37 5.97
C LEU A 54 -4.24 19.38 6.80
N PHE A 55 -3.80 18.11 6.89
CA PHE A 55 -4.48 17.08 7.66
C PHE A 55 -4.61 17.50 9.14
N GLU A 56 -3.54 17.99 9.76
CA GLU A 56 -3.56 18.48 11.14
C GLU A 56 -4.49 19.69 11.30
N THR A 57 -4.47 20.61 10.34
CA THR A 57 -5.32 21.82 10.36
C THR A 57 -6.80 21.45 10.31
N GLU A 58 -7.18 20.52 9.43
CA GLU A 58 -8.58 20.17 9.20
C GLU A 58 -9.12 19.16 10.22
N LEU A 59 -8.29 18.24 10.71
CA LEU A 59 -8.71 17.11 11.55
C LEU A 59 -8.18 17.17 12.98
N GLY A 60 -7.23 18.06 13.29
CA GLY A 60 -6.77 18.34 14.65
C GLY A 60 -5.71 17.38 15.21
N PHE A 61 -5.16 16.50 14.38
CA PHE A 61 -4.06 15.58 14.76
C PHE A 61 -3.23 15.20 13.53
N ARG A 62 -2.01 14.71 13.73
CA ARG A 62 -1.15 14.19 12.65
C ARG A 62 -1.41 12.71 12.44
N PRO A 63 -1.61 12.26 11.18
CA PRO A 63 -1.73 10.84 10.85
C PRO A 63 -0.38 10.13 10.99
N VAL A 64 -0.42 8.83 11.24
CA VAL A 64 0.78 7.98 11.25
C VAL A 64 0.81 6.99 10.09
N GLY A 65 -0.30 6.85 9.36
CA GLY A 65 -0.43 6.04 8.17
C GLY A 65 -0.56 6.89 6.92
N MET A 66 -0.08 6.37 5.79
CA MET A 66 -0.17 7.03 4.49
C MET A 66 -0.66 6.08 3.40
N TRP A 67 -1.54 6.60 2.54
CA TRP A 67 -1.84 6.05 1.24
C TRP A 67 -0.91 6.73 0.22
N PRO A 68 0.18 6.08 -0.25
CA PRO A 68 0.97 6.60 -1.35
C PRO A 68 0.12 6.69 -2.62
N SER A 69 0.31 7.74 -3.40
CA SER A 69 -0.43 7.94 -4.65
C SER A 69 -0.28 6.71 -5.56
N GLU A 70 -1.40 6.14 -6.00
CA GLU A 70 -1.45 4.91 -6.81
C GLU A 70 -0.77 3.71 -6.13
N GLN A 71 -0.64 3.73 -4.80
CA GLN A 71 0.10 2.73 -4.01
C GLN A 71 1.56 2.54 -4.43
N ALA A 72 2.09 3.49 -5.21
CA ALA A 72 3.45 3.46 -5.72
C ALA A 72 4.46 3.77 -4.62
N VAL A 73 5.39 2.85 -4.39
CA VAL A 73 6.45 3.00 -3.39
C VAL A 73 7.81 2.68 -3.99
N SER A 74 8.86 3.23 -3.40
CA SER A 74 10.25 2.92 -3.72
C SER A 74 11.13 3.13 -2.49
N PRO A 75 12.33 2.51 -2.42
CA PRO A 75 13.24 2.73 -1.29
C PRO A 75 13.60 4.20 -1.06
N ALA A 76 13.65 5.03 -2.12
CA ALA A 76 13.98 6.45 -2.02
C ALA A 76 12.92 7.29 -1.30
N MET A 77 11.70 6.75 -1.10
CA MET A 77 10.63 7.45 -0.39
C MET A 77 10.67 7.26 1.12
N VAL A 78 11.36 6.23 1.60
CA VAL A 78 11.25 5.83 3.01
C VAL A 78 11.67 6.96 3.93
N GLU A 79 12.83 7.56 3.71
CA GLU A 79 13.33 8.65 4.53
C GLU A 79 12.41 9.89 4.49
N PRO A 80 12.05 10.47 3.33
CA PRO A 80 11.14 11.61 3.29
C PRO A 80 9.81 11.36 4.00
N VAL A 81 9.28 10.15 3.89
CA VAL A 81 8.00 9.77 4.51
C VAL A 81 8.14 9.62 6.02
N THR A 82 9.20 8.97 6.51
CA THR A 82 9.45 8.83 7.95
C THR A 82 9.82 10.14 8.61
N ASP A 83 10.50 11.05 7.91
CA ASP A 83 10.88 12.38 8.41
C ASP A 83 9.67 13.25 8.74
N VAL A 84 8.52 13.06 8.08
CA VAL A 84 7.29 13.77 8.43
C VAL A 84 6.44 13.04 9.50
N GLY A 85 6.92 11.92 10.01
CA GLY A 85 6.30 11.18 11.12
C GLY A 85 5.37 10.04 10.71
N ILE A 86 5.31 9.68 9.44
CA ILE A 86 4.56 8.50 8.96
C ILE A 86 5.30 7.23 9.40
N GLN A 87 4.56 6.26 9.91
CA GLN A 87 5.07 5.01 10.47
C GLN A 87 4.74 3.79 9.61
N TRP A 88 3.70 3.88 8.77
CA TRP A 88 3.31 2.80 7.88
C TRP A 88 2.67 3.31 6.57
N MET A 89 2.77 2.48 5.54
CA MET A 89 2.17 2.71 4.23
C MET A 89 1.42 1.47 3.77
N VAL A 90 0.48 1.67 2.85
CA VAL A 90 -0.13 0.58 2.09
C VAL A 90 0.41 0.56 0.67
N SER A 91 0.60 -0.64 0.09
CA SER A 91 1.01 -0.80 -1.30
C SER A 91 0.33 -2.02 -1.94
N ASP A 92 0.61 -2.27 -3.20
CA ASP A 92 0.04 -3.38 -3.98
C ASP A 92 0.93 -4.64 -3.91
N GLU A 93 0.32 -5.83 -3.97
CA GLU A 93 1.04 -7.11 -3.95
C GLU A 93 2.06 -7.25 -5.09
N GLU A 94 1.82 -6.61 -6.26
CA GLU A 94 2.77 -6.64 -7.37
C GLU A 94 4.07 -5.88 -7.05
N ILE A 95 4.02 -4.90 -6.14
CA ILE A 95 5.23 -4.25 -5.61
C ILE A 95 5.96 -5.20 -4.67
N LEU A 96 5.25 -5.93 -3.80
CA LEU A 96 5.84 -6.94 -2.93
C LEU A 96 6.53 -8.04 -3.76
N LYS A 97 5.86 -8.54 -4.79
CA LYS A 97 6.40 -9.56 -5.72
C LYS A 97 7.69 -9.12 -6.42
N GLN A 98 7.85 -7.82 -6.65
CA GLN A 98 9.07 -7.24 -7.25
C GLN A 98 10.10 -6.84 -6.18
N SER A 99 9.78 -6.99 -4.90
CA SER A 99 10.67 -6.70 -3.79
C SER A 99 11.48 -7.93 -3.41
N THR A 100 12.65 -7.69 -2.80
CA THR A 100 13.49 -8.77 -2.29
C THR A 100 13.51 -8.75 -0.77
N ASP A 101 13.59 -9.93 -0.18
CA ASP A 101 13.84 -10.10 1.25
C ASP A 101 15.31 -9.78 1.63
N THR A 102 15.65 -9.94 2.89
CA THR A 102 17.01 -9.71 3.41
C THR A 102 18.06 -10.67 2.86
N SER A 103 17.66 -11.78 2.23
CA SER A 103 18.56 -12.73 1.53
C SER A 103 18.79 -12.34 0.08
N GLY A 104 18.06 -11.35 -0.46
CA GLY A 104 18.08 -10.91 -1.83
C GLY A 104 17.20 -11.74 -2.76
N GLN A 105 16.31 -12.57 -2.23
CA GLN A 105 15.34 -13.35 -3.00
C GLN A 105 14.02 -12.56 -3.16
N TYR A 106 13.41 -12.67 -4.34
CA TYR A 106 12.09 -12.11 -4.57
C TYR A 106 11.05 -12.77 -3.65
N VAL A 107 10.14 -11.94 -3.14
CA VAL A 107 9.06 -12.42 -2.27
C VAL A 107 8.03 -13.19 -3.10
N ASP A 108 7.72 -14.40 -2.66
CA ASP A 108 6.65 -15.22 -3.24
C ASP A 108 5.29 -14.77 -2.66
N VAL A 109 4.50 -14.06 -3.45
CA VAL A 109 3.17 -13.56 -3.06
C VAL A 109 2.06 -14.62 -3.20
N GLU A 110 2.34 -15.75 -3.85
CA GLU A 110 1.42 -16.90 -3.88
C GLU A 110 1.38 -17.62 -2.51
N ASP A 111 2.40 -17.40 -1.68
CA ASP A 111 2.37 -17.81 -0.28
C ASP A 111 1.53 -16.81 0.52
N ALA A 112 0.38 -17.27 1.01
CA ALA A 112 -0.54 -16.45 1.80
C ALA A 112 0.12 -15.85 3.06
N ALA A 113 1.10 -16.54 3.65
CA ALA A 113 1.83 -16.02 4.80
C ALA A 113 2.65 -14.78 4.45
N ASN A 114 3.26 -14.74 3.27
CA ASN A 114 4.01 -13.57 2.81
C ASN A 114 3.09 -12.38 2.52
N LEU A 115 1.98 -12.61 1.81
CA LEU A 115 1.05 -11.53 1.44
C LEU A 115 0.31 -10.98 2.66
N ALA A 116 -0.06 -11.84 3.61
CA ALA A 116 -0.77 -11.45 4.82
C ALA A 116 0.16 -11.04 5.98
N THR A 117 1.39 -10.66 5.71
CA THR A 117 2.35 -10.18 6.71
C THR A 117 2.69 -8.71 6.50
N PRO A 118 2.62 -7.84 7.52
CA PRO A 118 3.21 -6.51 7.44
C PRO A 118 4.74 -6.61 7.31
N TRP A 119 5.30 -5.99 6.28
CA TRP A 119 6.72 -5.99 6.00
C TRP A 119 7.40 -4.74 6.53
N LYS A 120 8.67 -4.87 6.89
CA LYS A 120 9.54 -3.75 7.17
C LYS A 120 10.37 -3.45 5.92
N ALA A 121 10.05 -2.35 5.27
CA ALA A 121 10.82 -1.87 4.12
C ALA A 121 11.99 -1.01 4.58
N THR A 122 13.13 -1.20 3.93
CA THR A 122 14.35 -0.42 4.18
C THR A 122 14.53 0.60 3.06
N GLY A 123 14.76 1.85 3.45
CA GLY A 123 15.02 2.96 2.55
C GLY A 123 16.43 2.97 1.97
N ALA A 124 16.66 3.90 1.05
CA ALA A 124 17.93 4.05 0.37
C ALA A 124 19.09 4.47 1.32
N GLU A 125 18.79 5.19 2.39
CA GLU A 125 19.74 5.64 3.40
C GLU A 125 19.70 4.81 4.69
N GLY A 126 18.91 3.70 4.69
CA GLY A 126 18.81 2.77 5.81
C GLY A 126 17.67 3.09 6.79
N GLY A 127 16.82 4.05 6.50
CA GLY A 127 15.56 4.26 7.23
C GLY A 127 14.63 3.05 7.09
N GLU A 128 13.69 2.90 8.01
CA GLU A 128 12.78 1.75 8.04
C GLU A 128 11.33 2.21 8.21
N ILE A 129 10.40 1.58 7.49
CA ILE A 129 8.97 1.84 7.60
C ILE A 129 8.18 0.53 7.47
N ALA A 130 7.05 0.42 8.16
CA ALA A 130 6.13 -0.70 7.94
C ALA A 130 5.35 -0.51 6.64
N VAL A 131 5.20 -1.58 5.85
CA VAL A 131 4.36 -1.61 4.65
C VAL A 131 3.43 -2.80 4.73
N ILE A 132 2.13 -2.53 4.56
CA ILE A 132 1.12 -3.58 4.36
C ILE A 132 0.77 -3.64 2.89
N PHE A 133 0.54 -4.85 2.39
CA PHE A 133 0.25 -5.06 0.98
C PHE A 133 -1.18 -5.54 0.81
N ARG A 134 -1.92 -4.90 -0.12
CA ARG A 134 -3.27 -5.34 -0.41
C ARG A 134 -3.24 -6.69 -1.12
N ASP A 135 -4.14 -7.55 -0.75
CA ASP A 135 -4.52 -8.71 -1.56
C ASP A 135 -5.33 -8.18 -2.75
N ARG A 136 -4.71 -8.23 -3.93
CA ARG A 136 -5.27 -7.67 -5.16
C ARG A 136 -6.51 -8.42 -5.61
N VAL A 137 -6.51 -9.75 -5.45
CA VAL A 137 -7.62 -10.60 -5.92
C VAL A 137 -8.91 -10.20 -5.22
N ILE A 138 -8.92 -10.15 -3.89
CA ILE A 138 -10.15 -9.81 -3.17
C ILE A 138 -10.49 -8.33 -3.26
N SER A 139 -9.48 -7.45 -3.30
CA SER A 139 -9.68 -6.01 -3.50
C SER A 139 -10.34 -5.73 -4.85
N ASP A 140 -9.83 -6.33 -5.94
CA ASP A 140 -10.38 -6.14 -7.29
C ASP A 140 -11.76 -6.80 -7.45
N ARG A 141 -12.05 -7.91 -6.77
CA ARG A 141 -13.42 -8.47 -6.74
C ARG A 141 -14.41 -7.50 -6.13
N ILE A 142 -14.07 -6.89 -5.01
CA ILE A 142 -14.93 -5.89 -4.37
C ILE A 142 -15.08 -4.66 -5.28
N ALA A 143 -13.99 -4.16 -5.84
CA ALA A 143 -13.98 -2.94 -6.64
C ALA A 143 -14.73 -3.08 -7.98
N PHE A 144 -14.63 -4.23 -8.66
CA PHE A 144 -15.03 -4.34 -10.07
C PHE A 144 -15.99 -5.50 -10.39
N GLN A 145 -16.17 -6.47 -9.49
CA GLN A 145 -16.97 -7.66 -9.79
C GLN A 145 -18.25 -7.77 -8.94
N TYR A 146 -18.17 -7.49 -7.64
CA TYR A 146 -19.30 -7.69 -6.74
C TYR A 146 -20.51 -6.80 -7.06
N GLY A 147 -20.30 -5.63 -7.64
CA GLY A 147 -21.38 -4.77 -8.12
C GLY A 147 -22.27 -5.41 -9.21
N THR A 148 -21.79 -6.45 -9.90
CA THR A 148 -22.54 -7.19 -10.92
C THR A 148 -23.18 -8.48 -10.40
N MET A 149 -22.95 -8.83 -9.13
CA MET A 149 -23.46 -10.05 -8.48
C MET A 149 -24.67 -9.74 -7.60
N THR A 150 -25.44 -10.79 -7.25
CA THR A 150 -26.41 -10.62 -6.16
C THR A 150 -25.68 -10.46 -4.83
N PRO A 151 -26.24 -9.72 -3.83
CA PRO A 151 -25.59 -9.54 -2.53
C PRO A 151 -25.20 -10.86 -1.85
N GLU A 152 -26.07 -11.88 -1.95
CA GLU A 152 -25.84 -13.20 -1.34
C GLU A 152 -24.65 -13.91 -2.01
N ALA A 153 -24.54 -13.81 -3.34
CA ALA A 153 -23.43 -14.42 -4.09
C ALA A 153 -22.11 -13.71 -3.78
N ALA A 154 -22.11 -12.37 -3.74
CA ALA A 154 -20.92 -11.58 -3.39
C ALA A 154 -20.42 -11.89 -1.97
N VAL A 155 -21.34 -11.92 -0.99
CA VAL A 155 -20.99 -12.28 0.40
C VAL A 155 -20.46 -13.70 0.50
N SER A 156 -21.10 -14.66 -0.20
CA SER A 156 -20.64 -16.05 -0.20
C SER A 156 -19.24 -16.20 -0.80
N ASP A 157 -18.97 -15.52 -1.90
CA ASP A 157 -17.63 -15.52 -2.54
C ASP A 157 -16.58 -14.89 -1.62
N PHE A 158 -16.89 -13.73 -1.03
CA PHE A 158 -16.00 -13.04 -0.09
C PHE A 158 -15.63 -13.93 1.11
N ILE A 159 -16.61 -14.52 1.78
CA ILE A 159 -16.37 -15.39 2.94
C ILE A 159 -15.58 -16.63 2.52
N SER A 160 -15.91 -17.24 1.37
CA SER A 160 -15.18 -18.40 0.86
C SER A 160 -13.72 -18.08 0.56
N TYR A 161 -13.44 -16.85 0.06
CA TYR A 161 -12.08 -16.39 -0.14
C TYR A 161 -11.30 -16.26 1.17
N LEU A 162 -11.89 -15.62 2.17
CA LEU A 162 -11.27 -15.49 3.50
C LEU A 162 -11.00 -16.86 4.14
N ASP A 163 -11.95 -17.78 4.05
CA ASP A 163 -11.78 -19.14 4.57
C ASP A 163 -10.65 -19.89 3.85
N ASN A 164 -10.52 -19.69 2.54
CA ASN A 164 -9.43 -20.29 1.76
C ASN A 164 -8.06 -19.74 2.18
N VAL A 165 -7.91 -18.42 2.31
CA VAL A 165 -6.64 -17.82 2.80
C VAL A 165 -6.32 -18.32 4.21
N ARG A 166 -7.32 -18.35 5.10
CA ARG A 166 -7.16 -18.90 6.44
C ARG A 166 -6.70 -20.35 6.41
N GLN A 167 -7.26 -21.18 5.53
CA GLN A 167 -6.87 -22.59 5.41
C GLN A 167 -5.44 -22.74 4.87
N GLN A 168 -5.03 -21.91 3.90
CA GLN A 168 -3.65 -21.92 3.39
C GLN A 168 -2.64 -21.62 4.52
N LEU A 169 -2.92 -20.62 5.38
CA LEU A 169 -2.09 -20.31 6.53
C LEU A 169 -1.99 -21.52 7.49
N LEU A 170 -3.11 -22.15 7.81
CA LEU A 170 -3.12 -23.35 8.68
C LEU A 170 -2.34 -24.52 8.07
N ASP A 171 -2.48 -24.76 6.77
CA ASP A 171 -1.77 -25.82 6.05
C ASP A 171 -0.25 -25.57 5.99
N ALA A 172 0.15 -24.30 5.97
CA ALA A 172 1.55 -23.88 6.10
C ALA A 172 2.09 -23.97 7.54
N GLY A 173 1.23 -24.25 8.53
CA GLY A 173 1.59 -24.32 9.95
C GLY A 173 1.61 -22.97 10.65
N GLU A 174 1.06 -21.93 10.01
CA GLU A 174 0.96 -20.58 10.55
C GLU A 174 -0.28 -20.41 11.45
N ASP A 175 -0.21 -19.48 12.37
CA ASP A 175 -1.36 -19.05 13.17
C ASP A 175 -2.07 -17.86 12.48
N PRO A 176 -3.28 -18.07 11.91
CA PRO A 176 -3.99 -16.98 11.21
C PRO A 176 -4.25 -15.74 12.06
N SER A 177 -4.22 -15.85 13.40
CA SER A 177 -4.39 -14.69 14.29
C SER A 177 -3.19 -13.72 14.29
N GLN A 178 -2.07 -14.13 13.74
CA GLN A 178 -0.85 -13.34 13.61
C GLN A 178 -0.69 -12.70 12.22
N HIS A 179 -1.67 -12.93 11.33
CA HIS A 179 -1.63 -12.43 9.96
C HIS A 179 -2.70 -11.37 9.70
N LEU A 180 -2.43 -10.49 8.76
CA LEU A 180 -3.29 -9.36 8.35
C LEU A 180 -3.58 -9.46 6.84
N LEU A 181 -4.76 -9.97 6.46
CA LEU A 181 -5.22 -9.84 5.09
C LEU A 181 -5.72 -8.41 4.85
N THR A 182 -5.13 -7.73 3.88
CA THR A 182 -5.44 -6.33 3.58
C THR A 182 -6.30 -6.21 2.34
N VAL A 183 -7.49 -5.63 2.50
CA VAL A 183 -8.33 -5.16 1.40
C VAL A 183 -8.15 -3.65 1.28
N ALA A 184 -7.75 -3.17 0.12
CA ALA A 184 -7.55 -1.75 -0.11
C ALA A 184 -8.10 -1.32 -1.48
N LEU A 185 -8.88 -0.25 -1.49
CA LEU A 185 -9.65 0.23 -2.64
C LEU A 185 -9.46 1.74 -2.80
N ASP A 186 -9.35 2.20 -4.04
CA ASP A 186 -9.48 3.63 -4.34
C ASP A 186 -10.91 4.10 -4.07
N GLY A 187 -11.04 5.26 -3.45
CA GLY A 187 -12.35 5.79 -3.06
C GLY A 187 -13.29 6.06 -4.23
N GLU A 188 -12.74 6.42 -5.39
CA GLU A 188 -13.50 6.65 -6.63
C GLU A 188 -14.05 5.38 -7.27
N ASN A 189 -13.54 4.20 -6.97
CA ASN A 189 -14.02 2.94 -7.54
C ASN A 189 -15.50 2.68 -7.24
N TRP A 190 -16.01 3.17 -6.13
CA TRP A 190 -17.42 3.09 -5.77
C TRP A 190 -18.35 3.85 -6.71
N MET A 191 -17.85 4.85 -7.43
CA MET A 191 -18.63 5.66 -8.37
C MET A 191 -18.97 4.91 -9.67
N PHE A 192 -18.22 3.84 -9.98
CA PHE A 192 -18.44 3.02 -11.18
C PHE A 192 -19.33 1.81 -10.91
N MET A 193 -19.79 1.60 -9.68
CA MET A 193 -20.62 0.45 -9.27
C MET A 193 -22.13 0.76 -9.23
N SER A 194 -22.56 1.96 -9.67
CA SER A 194 -23.97 2.40 -9.67
C SER A 194 -24.66 2.18 -11.00
#